data_d65df776568ed9e8a15368554b6e2027
#
_entry.id   d65df776568ed9e8a15368554b6e2027
#
_cell.length_a   1.000
_cell.length_b   1.000
_cell.length_c   1.000
_cell.angle_alpha   90.00
_cell.angle_beta   90.00
_cell.angle_gamma   90.00
#
_symmetry.space_group_name_H-M   'P 1'
#
loop_
_entity.id
_entity.type
_entity.pdbx_description
1 polymer ?
#
loop_
_entity_poly.entity_id
_entity_poly.type
_entity_poly.pdbx_seq_one_letter_code
_entity_poly.pdbx_strand_id
1 'polypeptide(L)'
;DYNQDGSVESQTIYYDYDQNGIYEEVVKGYDSDGDGLMDDIATYHDFDGDGNEDMSIREQLLDQDGDGQIDTYIVNVDSNADQVFESVEVYDLKEGPDTLGLNPVMPEGIGNLSGACADELYNFDPMKADLSRVSGNPAQAMREWEYQGNTERCALYSQKFVIEEFTQNEVHIEELAELAQKNGWDSEGSGTPLLNMDKILQHYGIQSEMSFYNEISDIQRCLESGGRIIAAIDADEIWYGENDDLFTPCDGANHAVEVIGMDYTNPDEPMVILNDSGNPNGCGEMVPLDIFLDAWEDSNRQMVSCIYGSE
;
A
#
# COMPACT_ATOMS: atom_id res chain seq x y z
N ASP A 1 -20.99 -22.18 -2.89
CA ASP A 1 -21.35 -23.27 -1.94
C ASP A 1 -21.83 -24.46 -2.76
N TYR A 2 -20.85 -25.26 -3.21
CA TYR A 2 -21.06 -26.40 -4.11
C TYR A 2 -21.71 -27.60 -3.39
N ASN A 3 -21.38 -27.76 -2.11
CA ASN A 3 -21.83 -28.89 -1.31
C ASN A 3 -23.06 -28.53 -0.44
N GLN A 4 -23.47 -27.26 -0.40
CA GLN A 4 -24.60 -26.69 0.35
C GLN A 4 -24.49 -26.84 1.88
N ASP A 5 -23.26 -26.77 2.40
CA ASP A 5 -23.00 -26.80 3.84
C ASP A 5 -22.99 -25.41 4.48
N GLY A 6 -23.03 -24.36 3.67
CA GLY A 6 -23.04 -22.96 4.08
C GLY A 6 -21.66 -22.27 3.97
N SER A 7 -20.62 -23.00 3.59
CA SER A 7 -19.31 -22.45 3.26
C SER A 7 -19.23 -22.05 1.79
N VAL A 8 -18.32 -21.18 1.43
CA VAL A 8 -18.08 -20.75 0.04
C VAL A 8 -16.76 -21.36 -0.42
N GLU A 9 -16.83 -22.38 -1.27
CA GLU A 9 -15.64 -23.07 -1.76
C GLU A 9 -14.90 -22.32 -2.86
N SER A 10 -15.55 -21.33 -3.49
CA SER A 10 -14.88 -20.48 -4.46
C SER A 10 -15.61 -19.16 -4.64
N GLN A 11 -14.85 -18.12 -4.92
CA GLN A 11 -15.33 -16.79 -5.23
C GLN A 11 -14.62 -16.24 -6.47
N THR A 12 -15.32 -15.50 -7.32
CA THR A 12 -14.72 -14.77 -8.43
C THR A 12 -15.17 -13.32 -8.36
N ILE A 13 -14.20 -12.41 -8.44
CA ILE A 13 -14.42 -10.97 -8.48
C ILE A 13 -13.92 -10.47 -9.83
N TYR A 14 -14.68 -9.60 -10.47
CA TYR A 14 -14.38 -9.02 -11.77
C TYR A 14 -14.24 -7.51 -11.61
N TYR A 15 -13.17 -6.95 -12.15
CA TYR A 15 -12.93 -5.51 -12.17
C TYR A 15 -12.93 -5.01 -13.61
N ASP A 16 -13.83 -4.09 -13.91
CA ASP A 16 -13.98 -3.36 -15.18
C ASP A 16 -13.75 -1.89 -14.83
N TYR A 17 -12.49 -1.46 -14.89
CA TYR A 17 -12.08 -0.16 -14.36
C TYR A 17 -12.55 1.00 -15.23
N ASP A 18 -12.63 0.81 -16.56
CA ASP A 18 -13.03 1.82 -17.51
C ASP A 18 -14.52 1.70 -17.95
N GLN A 19 -15.22 0.69 -17.44
CA GLN A 19 -16.65 0.41 -17.70
C GLN A 19 -16.95 0.14 -19.18
N ASN A 20 -16.00 -0.43 -19.91
CA ASN A 20 -16.18 -0.79 -21.32
C ASN A 20 -16.84 -2.17 -21.51
N GLY A 21 -16.94 -2.98 -20.46
CA GLY A 21 -17.51 -4.33 -20.45
C GLY A 21 -16.48 -5.43 -20.71
N ILE A 22 -15.20 -5.10 -20.72
CA ILE A 22 -14.06 -6.00 -20.65
C ILE A 22 -13.51 -5.89 -19.21
N TYR A 23 -13.04 -6.98 -18.65
CA TYR A 23 -12.52 -6.98 -17.29
C TYR A 23 -11.00 -6.94 -17.35
N GLU A 24 -10.39 -5.86 -16.86
CA GLU A 24 -8.94 -5.70 -16.82
C GLU A 24 -8.31 -6.57 -15.73
N GLU A 25 -9.10 -6.97 -14.73
CA GLU A 25 -8.64 -7.88 -13.69
C GLU A 25 -9.74 -8.85 -13.27
N VAL A 26 -9.37 -10.11 -13.05
CA VAL A 26 -10.25 -11.16 -12.54
C VAL A 26 -9.55 -11.90 -11.41
N VAL A 27 -10.09 -11.83 -10.20
CA VAL A 27 -9.57 -12.54 -9.02
C VAL A 27 -10.44 -13.75 -8.73
N LYS A 28 -9.84 -14.95 -8.67
CA LYS A 28 -10.50 -16.21 -8.31
C LYS A 28 -9.87 -16.78 -7.04
N GLY A 29 -10.66 -16.88 -5.99
CA GLY A 29 -10.28 -17.53 -4.74
C GLY A 29 -10.92 -18.91 -4.61
N TYR A 30 -10.19 -19.84 -4.02
CA TYR A 30 -10.66 -21.18 -3.69
C TYR A 30 -10.31 -21.50 -2.22
N ASP A 31 -11.29 -22.03 -1.49
CA ASP A 31 -11.12 -22.66 -0.19
C ASP A 31 -10.81 -24.15 -0.44
N SER A 32 -9.53 -24.52 -0.41
CA SER A 32 -9.09 -25.86 -0.83
C SER A 32 -9.13 -26.88 0.29
N ASP A 33 -9.11 -26.41 1.54
CA ASP A 33 -9.14 -27.28 2.74
C ASP A 33 -10.49 -27.28 3.47
N GLY A 34 -11.39 -26.34 3.13
CA GLY A 34 -12.76 -26.28 3.64
C GLY A 34 -12.88 -25.60 5.01
N ASP A 35 -11.90 -24.76 5.37
CA ASP A 35 -11.89 -24.04 6.65
C ASP A 35 -12.69 -22.73 6.59
N GLY A 36 -13.13 -22.30 5.40
CA GLY A 36 -13.89 -21.08 5.12
C GLY A 36 -13.04 -19.88 4.74
N LEU A 37 -11.72 -20.05 4.62
CA LEU A 37 -10.80 -19.05 4.09
C LEU A 37 -10.37 -19.42 2.66
N MET A 38 -10.06 -18.41 1.84
CA MET A 38 -9.52 -18.65 0.50
C MET A 38 -8.01 -18.82 0.60
N ASP A 39 -7.51 -20.02 0.31
CA ASP A 39 -6.12 -20.42 0.45
C ASP A 39 -5.40 -20.66 -0.89
N ASP A 40 -6.11 -20.55 -2.01
CA ASP A 40 -5.59 -20.61 -3.38
C ASP A 40 -6.24 -19.46 -4.16
N ILE A 41 -5.48 -18.43 -4.47
CA ILE A 41 -5.95 -17.23 -5.14
C ILE A 41 -5.25 -17.12 -6.48
N ALA A 42 -6.02 -16.89 -7.55
CA ALA A 42 -5.49 -16.63 -8.88
C ALA A 42 -6.00 -15.29 -9.39
N THR A 43 -5.08 -14.38 -9.68
CA THR A 43 -5.36 -13.08 -10.28
C THR A 43 -4.92 -13.09 -11.74
N TYR A 44 -5.78 -12.62 -12.62
CA TYR A 44 -5.57 -12.54 -14.07
C TYR A 44 -5.68 -11.09 -14.49
N HIS A 45 -4.76 -10.64 -15.32
CA HIS A 45 -4.71 -9.27 -15.82
C HIS A 45 -4.80 -9.23 -17.34
N ASP A 46 -5.61 -8.32 -17.86
CA ASP A 46 -5.70 -7.93 -19.27
C ASP A 46 -5.28 -6.45 -19.36
N PHE A 47 -4.00 -6.19 -19.69
CA PHE A 47 -3.44 -4.85 -19.68
C PHE A 47 -3.77 -4.05 -20.94
N ASP A 48 -4.05 -4.72 -22.06
CA ASP A 48 -4.32 -4.04 -23.34
C ASP A 48 -5.81 -3.93 -23.68
N GLY A 49 -6.69 -4.53 -22.84
CA GLY A 49 -8.14 -4.46 -22.96
C GLY A 49 -8.69 -5.24 -24.17
N ASP A 50 -7.97 -6.27 -24.63
CA ASP A 50 -8.40 -7.08 -25.78
C ASP A 50 -9.31 -8.25 -25.37
N GLY A 51 -9.49 -8.48 -24.07
CA GLY A 51 -10.30 -9.52 -23.47
C GLY A 51 -9.58 -10.86 -23.32
N ASN A 52 -8.27 -10.88 -23.53
CA ASN A 52 -7.40 -12.03 -23.23
C ASN A 52 -6.50 -11.69 -22.04
N GLU A 53 -6.11 -12.71 -21.30
CA GLU A 53 -5.17 -12.57 -20.19
C GLU A 53 -3.76 -12.29 -20.74
N ASP A 54 -3.09 -11.28 -20.19
CA ASP A 54 -1.69 -10.94 -20.48
C ASP A 54 -0.73 -11.49 -19.44
N MET A 55 -1.20 -11.60 -18.19
CA MET A 55 -0.45 -12.07 -17.04
C MET A 55 -1.36 -12.77 -16.06
N SER A 56 -0.83 -13.75 -15.31
CA SER A 56 -1.51 -14.28 -14.13
C SER A 56 -0.55 -14.50 -12.96
N ILE A 57 -1.11 -14.30 -11.76
CA ILE A 57 -0.43 -14.57 -10.48
C ILE A 57 -1.27 -15.60 -9.74
N ARG A 58 -0.64 -16.63 -9.18
CA ARG A 58 -1.31 -17.59 -8.32
C ARG A 58 -0.60 -17.70 -6.99
N GLU A 59 -1.35 -17.39 -5.95
CA GLU A 59 -0.92 -17.39 -4.56
C GLU A 59 -1.55 -18.56 -3.83
N GLN A 60 -0.75 -19.27 -3.03
CA GLN A 60 -1.21 -20.44 -2.27
C GLN A 60 -0.70 -20.40 -0.84
N LEU A 61 -1.62 -20.52 0.10
CA LEU A 61 -1.36 -20.61 1.53
C LEU A 61 -1.53 -22.08 1.96
N LEU A 62 -0.49 -22.70 2.49
CA LEU A 62 -0.47 -24.13 2.77
C LEU A 62 -0.10 -24.42 4.23
N ASP A 63 -0.87 -25.32 4.85
CA ASP A 63 -0.49 -26.04 6.07
C ASP A 63 0.19 -27.35 5.66
N GLN A 64 1.53 -27.34 5.54
CA GLN A 64 2.28 -28.50 5.06
C GLN A 64 2.41 -29.62 6.10
N ASP A 65 2.37 -29.30 7.40
CA ASP A 65 2.54 -30.30 8.44
C ASP A 65 1.21 -30.74 9.08
N GLY A 66 0.10 -30.13 8.72
CA GLY A 66 -1.25 -30.51 9.12
C GLY A 66 -1.58 -30.15 10.57
N ASP A 67 -0.93 -29.13 11.13
CA ASP A 67 -1.18 -28.68 12.50
C ASP A 67 -2.31 -27.65 12.63
N GLY A 68 -2.89 -27.22 11.50
CA GLY A 68 -3.96 -26.25 11.40
C GLY A 68 -3.47 -24.79 11.35
N GLN A 69 -2.17 -24.57 11.14
CA GLN A 69 -1.59 -23.26 10.92
C GLN A 69 -0.94 -23.22 9.54
N ILE A 70 -1.17 -22.13 8.81
CA ILE A 70 -0.49 -21.89 7.53
C ILE A 70 1.01 -21.74 7.81
N ASP A 71 1.82 -22.53 7.14
CA ASP A 71 3.27 -22.55 7.30
C ASP A 71 4.06 -22.30 6.02
N THR A 72 3.37 -22.22 4.89
CA THR A 72 4.01 -21.99 3.59
C THR A 72 3.12 -21.09 2.73
N TYR A 73 3.75 -20.11 2.11
CA TYR A 73 3.15 -19.25 1.10
C TYR A 73 3.90 -19.40 -0.22
N ILE A 74 3.18 -19.60 -1.31
CA ILE A 74 3.75 -19.78 -2.64
C ILE A 74 3.15 -18.76 -3.59
N VAL A 75 4.01 -18.06 -4.32
CA VAL A 75 3.62 -17.15 -5.41
C VAL A 75 4.15 -17.70 -6.72
N ASN A 76 3.28 -17.84 -7.69
CA ASN A 76 3.62 -18.26 -9.05
C ASN A 76 3.21 -17.17 -10.02
N VAL A 77 4.11 -16.72 -10.87
CA VAL A 77 3.85 -15.66 -11.86
C VAL A 77 4.03 -16.23 -13.26
N ASP A 78 2.98 -16.06 -14.08
CA ASP A 78 2.98 -16.27 -15.52
C ASP A 78 2.86 -14.91 -16.18
N SER A 79 3.98 -14.35 -16.60
CA SER A 79 4.09 -12.95 -17.07
C SER A 79 3.67 -12.76 -18.54
N ASN A 80 3.28 -13.83 -19.23
CA ASN A 80 2.93 -13.80 -20.64
C ASN A 80 1.69 -14.64 -20.99
N ALA A 81 0.97 -15.11 -19.97
CA ALA A 81 -0.25 -15.91 -20.03
C ALA A 81 -0.15 -17.19 -20.91
N ASP A 82 1.04 -17.78 -20.99
CA ASP A 82 1.24 -19.02 -21.74
C ASP A 82 1.02 -20.29 -20.91
N GLN A 83 0.59 -20.14 -19.64
CA GLN A 83 0.36 -21.15 -18.63
C GLN A 83 1.64 -21.84 -18.13
N VAL A 84 2.77 -21.19 -18.30
CA VAL A 84 4.06 -21.60 -17.73
C VAL A 84 4.54 -20.49 -16.80
N PHE A 85 4.72 -20.84 -15.52
CA PHE A 85 5.20 -19.85 -14.56
C PHE A 85 6.68 -19.54 -14.80
N GLU A 86 7.01 -18.27 -15.10
CA GLU A 86 8.38 -17.78 -15.23
C GLU A 86 9.04 -17.59 -13.87
N SER A 87 8.23 -17.30 -12.84
CA SER A 87 8.69 -17.15 -11.46
C SER A 87 7.88 -18.04 -10.53
N VAL A 88 8.56 -18.66 -9.58
CA VAL A 88 7.95 -19.43 -8.48
C VAL A 88 8.70 -19.12 -7.21
N GLU A 89 8.04 -18.47 -6.27
CA GLU A 89 8.58 -18.10 -4.97
C GLU A 89 7.90 -18.88 -3.86
N VAL A 90 8.68 -19.32 -2.88
CA VAL A 90 8.18 -20.14 -1.77
C VAL A 90 8.72 -19.59 -0.46
N TYR A 91 7.82 -19.19 0.40
CA TYR A 91 8.12 -18.61 1.71
C TYR A 91 7.73 -19.58 2.83
N ASP A 92 8.66 -19.81 3.78
CA ASP A 92 8.42 -20.58 4.99
C ASP A 92 7.96 -19.63 6.11
N LEU A 93 6.68 -19.70 6.49
CA LEU A 93 6.08 -18.83 7.50
C LEU A 93 6.39 -19.26 8.94
N LYS A 94 7.03 -20.44 9.16
CA LYS A 94 7.39 -20.93 10.49
C LYS A 94 8.52 -20.14 11.17
N GLU A 95 9.35 -19.48 10.38
CA GLU A 95 10.47 -18.69 10.94
C GLU A 95 10.01 -17.34 11.51
N GLY A 96 8.72 -17.02 11.45
CA GLY A 96 8.08 -15.79 11.95
C GLY A 96 7.94 -14.70 10.91
N PRO A 97 7.14 -13.65 11.18
CA PRO A 97 6.86 -12.57 10.24
C PRO A 97 8.09 -11.75 9.83
N ASP A 98 9.20 -11.86 10.56
CA ASP A 98 10.47 -11.19 10.23
C ASP A 98 11.10 -11.69 8.92
N THR A 99 10.62 -12.79 8.35
CA THR A 99 11.16 -13.35 7.09
C THR A 99 10.35 -12.97 5.86
N LEU A 100 9.17 -12.38 6.02
CA LEU A 100 8.32 -11.96 4.90
C LEU A 100 8.39 -10.46 4.58
N GLY A 101 9.20 -9.69 5.30
CA GLY A 101 9.34 -8.25 5.05
C GLY A 101 8.04 -7.43 5.20
N LEU A 102 7.00 -8.02 5.79
CA LEU A 102 5.65 -7.42 5.83
C LEU A 102 5.51 -6.19 6.72
N ASN A 103 6.58 -5.79 7.42
CA ASN A 103 6.63 -4.53 8.17
C ASN A 103 8.06 -4.06 8.38
N PRO A 104 8.66 -3.33 7.46
CA PRO A 104 9.90 -2.64 7.73
C PRO A 104 9.63 -1.54 8.75
N VAL A 105 9.91 -1.83 10.01
CA VAL A 105 10.13 -0.80 11.01
C VAL A 105 11.61 -0.48 10.92
N MET A 106 11.96 0.78 10.68
CA MET A 106 13.38 1.18 10.70
C MET A 106 14.01 0.73 12.03
N PRO A 107 15.08 -0.09 12.03
CA PRO A 107 15.72 -0.52 13.25
C PRO A 107 16.19 0.69 14.05
N GLU A 108 15.92 0.70 15.35
CA GLU A 108 16.44 1.74 16.25
C GLU A 108 17.97 1.81 16.11
N GLY A 109 18.48 2.92 15.59
CA GLY A 109 19.92 3.19 15.50
C GLY A 109 20.53 3.24 14.11
N ILE A 110 19.76 3.08 13.01
CA ILE A 110 20.27 3.26 11.65
C ILE A 110 20.19 4.74 11.19
N GLY A 111 20.32 5.66 12.11
CA GLY A 111 20.50 7.08 11.79
C GLY A 111 21.87 7.43 11.17
N ASN A 112 22.66 6.44 10.73
CA ASN A 112 23.97 6.65 10.13
C ASN A 112 24.43 5.45 9.28
N LEU A 113 23.66 5.06 8.26
CA LEU A 113 24.24 4.28 7.18
C LEU A 113 24.64 5.23 6.05
N SER A 114 25.92 5.55 6.03
CA SER A 114 26.58 6.27 4.94
C SER A 114 26.70 5.38 3.69
N GLY A 115 25.63 5.33 2.95
CA GLY A 115 25.63 4.93 1.55
C GLY A 115 24.99 6.07 0.78
N ALA A 116 25.44 6.43 -0.36
CA ALA A 116 25.29 7.68 -1.11
C ALA A 116 23.88 8.32 -1.25
N CYS A 117 22.85 7.82 -0.54
CA CYS A 117 21.53 8.44 -0.39
C CYS A 117 21.21 8.89 1.05
N ALA A 118 22.00 8.48 2.07
CA ALA A 118 21.70 8.75 3.48
C ALA A 118 22.20 10.13 3.99
N ASP A 119 22.86 10.90 3.16
CA ASP A 119 23.50 12.12 3.66
C ASP A 119 22.57 13.34 3.72
N GLU A 120 21.37 13.31 3.14
CA GLU A 120 20.39 14.40 3.26
C GLU A 120 18.96 13.92 2.95
N LEU A 121 18.32 13.20 3.86
CA LEU A 121 16.86 13.14 3.87
C LEU A 121 16.35 14.55 4.18
N TYR A 122 15.95 15.26 3.16
CA TYR A 122 15.40 16.60 3.31
C TYR A 122 13.93 16.51 3.66
N ASN A 123 13.58 17.02 4.81
CA ASN A 123 12.18 17.28 5.09
C ASN A 123 11.78 18.61 4.47
N PHE A 124 10.58 18.66 3.98
CA PHE A 124 10.00 19.85 3.40
C PHE A 124 10.02 21.03 4.40
N ASP A 125 10.66 22.12 4.02
CA ASP A 125 10.68 23.36 4.79
C ASP A 125 9.86 24.43 4.07
N PRO A 126 8.62 24.69 4.53
CA PRO A 126 7.74 25.66 3.89
C PRO A 126 8.29 27.08 3.92
N MET A 127 9.29 27.36 4.75
CA MET A 127 9.96 28.68 4.82
C MET A 127 11.04 28.85 3.75
N LYS A 128 11.48 27.74 3.14
CA LYS A 128 12.53 27.73 2.10
C LYS A 128 11.99 27.39 0.71
N ALA A 129 10.86 26.68 0.64
CA ALA A 129 10.28 26.23 -0.61
C ALA A 129 9.65 27.39 -1.39
N ASP A 130 9.71 27.31 -2.73
CA ASP A 130 8.87 28.14 -3.60
C ASP A 130 7.47 27.54 -3.69
N LEU A 131 6.59 27.95 -2.79
CA LEU A 131 5.23 27.43 -2.68
C LEU A 131 4.40 27.61 -3.97
N SER A 132 4.82 28.46 -4.91
CA SER A 132 4.15 28.58 -6.20
C SER A 132 4.44 27.37 -7.13
N ARG A 133 5.38 26.53 -6.76
CA ARG A 133 5.79 25.31 -7.46
C ARG A 133 5.49 24.02 -6.69
N VAL A 134 4.75 24.16 -5.60
CA VAL A 134 4.34 23.01 -4.77
C VAL A 134 2.86 22.76 -4.99
N SER A 135 2.50 21.55 -5.41
CA SER A 135 1.12 21.08 -5.40
C SER A 135 0.76 20.54 -4.03
N GLY A 136 -0.49 20.70 -3.60
CA GLY A 136 -0.95 20.31 -2.26
C GLY A 136 -0.72 21.37 -1.19
N ASN A 137 -0.88 20.98 0.07
CA ASN A 137 -0.64 21.87 1.22
C ASN A 137 0.17 21.14 2.31
N PRO A 138 1.45 20.79 2.02
CA PRO A 138 2.25 19.97 2.93
C PRO A 138 2.44 20.62 4.30
N ALA A 139 2.58 21.95 4.36
CA ALA A 139 2.75 22.65 5.63
C ALA A 139 1.55 22.50 6.59
N GLN A 140 0.35 22.25 6.07
CA GLN A 140 -0.83 21.96 6.88
C GLN A 140 -0.85 20.47 7.26
N ALA A 141 -0.69 19.57 6.33
CA ALA A 141 -0.75 18.12 6.55
C ALA A 141 0.34 17.61 7.52
N MET A 142 1.54 18.20 7.48
CA MET A 142 2.64 17.89 8.41
C MET A 142 2.28 18.08 9.89
N ARG A 143 1.22 18.84 10.21
CA ARG A 143 0.82 19.08 11.62
C ARG A 143 0.18 17.88 12.27
N GLU A 144 -0.39 17.00 11.48
CA GLU A 144 -1.11 15.81 11.94
C GLU A 144 -0.20 14.57 11.95
N TRP A 145 1.05 14.71 11.47
CA TRP A 145 2.00 13.60 11.43
C TRP A 145 2.37 13.12 12.84
N GLU A 146 2.43 11.79 12.97
CA GLU A 146 2.83 11.09 14.18
C GLU A 146 3.65 9.84 13.80
N TYR A 147 4.71 9.56 14.55
CA TYR A 147 5.51 8.36 14.36
C TYR A 147 4.80 7.13 14.93
N GLN A 148 4.65 6.08 14.11
CA GLN A 148 3.94 4.86 14.53
C GLN A 148 4.72 3.97 15.50
N GLY A 149 6.03 4.23 15.70
CA GLY A 149 6.89 3.35 16.49
C GLY A 149 7.01 1.96 15.84
N ASN A 150 7.21 0.95 16.68
CA ASN A 150 7.32 -0.45 16.23
C ASN A 150 5.92 -1.10 16.13
N THR A 151 5.04 -0.54 15.30
CA THR A 151 3.69 -1.07 15.08
C THR A 151 3.42 -1.25 13.58
N GLU A 152 2.55 -2.17 13.24
CA GLU A 152 2.13 -2.51 11.88
C GLU A 152 0.91 -1.70 11.44
N ARG A 153 0.85 -0.41 11.81
CA ARG A 153 -0.35 0.43 11.69
C ARG A 153 -0.21 1.56 10.67
N CYS A 154 0.71 1.45 9.72
CA CYS A 154 0.99 2.50 8.73
C CYS A 154 -0.28 3.01 8.04
N ALA A 155 -1.12 2.09 7.55
CA ALA A 155 -2.37 2.44 6.89
C ALA A 155 -3.40 3.08 7.84
N LEU A 156 -3.41 2.72 9.13
CA LEU A 156 -4.26 3.38 10.12
C LEU A 156 -3.75 4.78 10.45
N TYR A 157 -2.44 4.97 10.55
CA TYR A 157 -1.83 6.29 10.76
C TYR A 157 -2.07 7.21 9.56
N SER A 158 -1.89 6.73 8.33
CA SER A 158 -2.18 7.51 7.13
C SER A 158 -3.66 7.93 7.07
N GLN A 159 -4.59 7.03 7.42
CA GLN A 159 -6.01 7.39 7.53
C GLN A 159 -6.28 8.36 8.68
N LYS A 160 -5.60 8.20 9.83
CA LYS A 160 -5.68 9.12 10.98
C LYS A 160 -5.33 10.55 10.57
N PHE A 161 -4.20 10.74 9.87
CA PHE A 161 -3.75 12.07 9.42
C PHE A 161 -4.82 12.75 8.57
N VAL A 162 -5.37 12.04 7.58
CA VAL A 162 -6.45 12.56 6.73
C VAL A 162 -7.70 12.91 7.55
N ILE A 163 -8.10 12.06 8.52
CA ILE A 163 -9.27 12.31 9.36
C ILE A 163 -9.07 13.58 10.19
N GLU A 164 -7.93 13.71 10.87
CA GLU A 164 -7.64 14.85 11.73
C GLU A 164 -7.56 16.14 10.92
N GLU A 165 -6.92 16.12 9.76
CA GLU A 165 -6.84 17.28 8.89
C GLU A 165 -8.22 17.73 8.39
N PHE A 166 -9.06 16.80 7.95
CA PHE A 166 -10.37 17.16 7.39
C PHE A 166 -11.40 17.51 8.47
N THR A 167 -11.39 16.79 9.60
CA THR A 167 -12.40 17.00 10.64
C THR A 167 -11.99 18.00 11.70
N GLN A 168 -10.71 18.33 11.81
CA GLN A 168 -10.10 19.13 12.88
C GLN A 168 -10.39 18.54 14.29
N ASN A 169 -10.58 17.23 14.37
CA ASN A 169 -10.78 16.50 15.61
C ASN A 169 -9.62 15.53 15.82
N GLU A 170 -9.05 15.53 17.00
CA GLU A 170 -8.06 14.54 17.40
C GLU A 170 -8.68 13.16 17.48
N VAL A 171 -7.98 12.15 16.95
CA VAL A 171 -8.39 10.76 16.93
C VAL A 171 -7.27 9.89 17.49
N HIS A 172 -7.62 8.99 18.42
CA HIS A 172 -6.63 8.11 19.01
C HIS A 172 -6.43 6.85 18.18
N ILE A 173 -5.17 6.52 17.88
CA ILE A 173 -4.82 5.36 17.04
C ILE A 173 -5.36 4.04 17.59
N GLU A 174 -5.43 3.88 18.92
CA GLU A 174 -5.99 2.70 19.57
C GLU A 174 -7.48 2.54 19.27
N GLU A 175 -8.23 3.65 19.20
CA GLU A 175 -9.67 3.62 18.87
C GLU A 175 -9.87 3.21 17.41
N LEU A 176 -9.00 3.67 16.50
CA LEU A 176 -9.01 3.26 15.09
C LEU A 176 -8.67 1.78 14.95
N ALA A 177 -7.64 1.31 15.66
CA ALA A 177 -7.24 -0.09 15.64
C ALA A 177 -8.36 -1.02 16.18
N GLU A 178 -8.98 -0.67 17.31
CA GLU A 178 -10.11 -1.42 17.84
C GLU A 178 -11.31 -1.44 16.87
N LEU A 179 -11.57 -0.31 16.20
CA LEU A 179 -12.64 -0.21 15.20
C LEU A 179 -12.33 -1.09 13.98
N ALA A 180 -11.11 -1.02 13.48
CA ALA A 180 -10.66 -1.79 12.32
C ALA A 180 -10.71 -3.29 12.58
N GLN A 181 -10.13 -3.76 13.68
CA GLN A 181 -10.15 -5.17 14.08
C GLN A 181 -11.57 -5.70 14.27
N LYS A 182 -12.42 -4.93 14.95
CA LYS A 182 -13.83 -5.30 15.16
C LYS A 182 -14.60 -5.52 13.87
N ASN A 183 -14.23 -4.81 12.79
CA ASN A 183 -14.90 -4.90 11.50
C ASN A 183 -14.14 -5.80 10.51
N GLY A 184 -13.03 -6.41 10.90
CA GLY A 184 -12.21 -7.25 10.03
C GLY A 184 -11.46 -6.46 8.95
N TRP A 185 -11.20 -5.17 9.19
CA TRP A 185 -10.45 -4.30 8.27
C TRP A 185 -8.96 -4.27 8.55
N ASP A 186 -8.55 -4.77 9.71
CA ASP A 186 -7.18 -4.83 10.19
C ASP A 186 -7.00 -6.09 11.03
N SER A 187 -5.82 -6.67 11.00
CA SER A 187 -5.46 -7.84 11.77
C SER A 187 -4.26 -7.54 12.66
N GLU A 188 -4.32 -7.93 13.92
CA GLU A 188 -3.21 -7.78 14.86
C GLU A 188 -2.02 -8.62 14.35
N GLY A 189 -0.87 -7.96 14.15
CA GLY A 189 0.35 -8.61 13.67
C GLY A 189 0.49 -8.74 12.16
N SER A 190 -0.51 -8.28 11.37
CA SER A 190 -0.47 -8.34 9.90
C SER A 190 -0.85 -7.02 9.24
N GLY A 191 -1.27 -6.04 10.04
CA GLY A 191 -1.66 -4.71 9.55
C GLY A 191 -2.97 -4.70 8.77
N THR A 192 -3.15 -3.68 7.96
CA THR A 192 -4.36 -3.43 7.17
C THR A 192 -4.18 -3.97 5.75
N PRO A 193 -5.00 -4.92 5.28
CA PRO A 193 -5.00 -5.36 3.90
C PRO A 193 -5.20 -4.19 2.93
N LEU A 194 -4.55 -4.24 1.77
CA LEU A 194 -4.57 -3.20 0.74
C LEU A 194 -5.98 -2.70 0.43
N LEU A 195 -6.93 -3.62 0.24
CA LEU A 195 -8.33 -3.31 -0.07
C LEU A 195 -9.12 -2.67 1.08
N ASN A 196 -8.52 -2.55 2.25
CA ASN A 196 -9.16 -1.96 3.42
C ASN A 196 -8.58 -0.57 3.79
N MET A 197 -7.64 -0.05 3.00
CA MET A 197 -6.94 1.21 3.28
C MET A 197 -7.82 2.46 3.29
N ASP A 198 -9.09 2.36 2.88
CA ASP A 198 -10.07 3.45 2.90
C ASP A 198 -11.22 3.26 3.90
N LYS A 199 -11.29 2.09 4.57
CA LYS A 199 -12.48 1.71 5.36
C LYS A 199 -12.71 2.57 6.59
N ILE A 200 -11.66 3.01 7.26
CA ILE A 200 -11.76 3.94 8.39
C ILE A 200 -12.23 5.32 7.90
N LEU A 201 -11.70 5.81 6.79
CA LEU A 201 -12.12 7.07 6.18
C LEU A 201 -13.63 7.08 5.90
N GLN A 202 -14.12 6.01 5.27
CA GLN A 202 -15.56 5.83 4.97
C GLN A 202 -16.40 5.80 6.24
N HIS A 203 -15.92 5.16 7.31
CA HIS A 203 -16.59 5.14 8.61
C HIS A 203 -16.73 6.54 9.21
N TYR A 204 -15.73 7.38 9.04
CA TYR A 204 -15.76 8.80 9.48
C TYR A 204 -16.52 9.73 8.52
N GLY A 205 -17.11 9.17 7.46
CA GLY A 205 -17.89 9.93 6.48
C GLY A 205 -17.05 10.73 5.49
N ILE A 206 -15.75 10.42 5.40
CA ILE A 206 -14.86 11.02 4.40
C ILE A 206 -15.08 10.27 3.10
N GLN A 207 -15.36 11.02 2.04
CA GLN A 207 -15.49 10.44 0.71
C GLN A 207 -14.11 10.02 0.23
N SER A 208 -13.95 8.72 0.01
CA SER A 208 -12.70 8.12 -0.46
C SER A 208 -12.97 7.18 -1.64
N GLU A 209 -12.02 7.10 -2.54
CA GLU A 209 -12.04 6.23 -3.71
C GLU A 209 -10.67 5.55 -3.82
N MET A 210 -10.69 4.22 -3.90
CA MET A 210 -9.50 3.41 -4.13
C MET A 210 -9.38 3.15 -5.63
N SER A 211 -8.18 3.31 -6.17
CA SER A 211 -7.89 3.06 -7.57
C SER A 211 -6.48 2.49 -7.74
N PHE A 212 -6.23 1.86 -8.89
CA PHE A 212 -4.97 1.24 -9.28
C PHE A 212 -4.52 1.77 -10.64
N TYR A 213 -3.28 1.50 -11.03
CA TYR A 213 -2.71 1.93 -12.32
C TYR A 213 -2.76 3.45 -12.54
N ASN A 214 -2.66 4.20 -11.45
CA ASN A 214 -2.73 5.65 -11.49
C ASN A 214 -1.45 6.26 -12.06
N GLU A 215 -1.60 7.44 -12.62
CA GLU A 215 -0.50 8.26 -13.07
C GLU A 215 -0.17 9.35 -12.04
N ILE A 216 1.08 9.82 -12.05
CA ILE A 216 1.48 10.94 -11.16
C ILE A 216 0.59 12.18 -11.32
N SER A 217 0.00 12.37 -12.50
CA SER A 217 -0.97 13.42 -12.78
C SER A 217 -2.28 13.27 -12.01
N ASP A 218 -2.64 12.06 -11.57
CA ASP A 218 -3.83 11.81 -10.76
C ASP A 218 -3.59 12.24 -9.32
N ILE A 219 -2.39 11.95 -8.80
CA ILE A 219 -1.92 12.48 -7.52
C ILE A 219 -1.94 14.00 -7.54
N GLN A 220 -1.30 14.61 -8.55
CA GLN A 220 -1.23 16.07 -8.66
C GLN A 220 -2.63 16.69 -8.73
N ARG A 221 -3.53 16.14 -9.54
CA ARG A 221 -4.90 16.63 -9.68
C ARG A 221 -5.68 16.55 -8.37
N CYS A 222 -5.54 15.46 -7.62
CA CYS A 222 -6.17 15.31 -6.31
C CYS A 222 -5.66 16.38 -5.33
N LEU A 223 -4.34 16.53 -5.21
CA LEU A 223 -3.71 17.50 -4.32
C LEU A 223 -4.09 18.96 -4.68
N GLU A 224 -4.12 19.31 -5.98
CA GLU A 224 -4.52 20.65 -6.46
C GLU A 224 -6.00 20.93 -6.20
N SER A 225 -6.84 19.90 -6.12
CA SER A 225 -8.26 20.06 -5.75
C SER A 225 -8.49 20.20 -4.23
N GLY A 226 -7.43 20.11 -3.42
CA GLY A 226 -7.50 20.14 -1.96
C GLY A 226 -7.78 18.77 -1.35
N GLY A 227 -7.70 17.70 -2.14
CA GLY A 227 -7.81 16.32 -1.68
C GLY A 227 -6.54 15.81 -0.96
N ARG A 228 -6.62 14.59 -0.45
CA ARG A 228 -5.51 13.86 0.17
C ARG A 228 -5.38 12.49 -0.46
N ILE A 229 -4.18 11.93 -0.38
CA ILE A 229 -3.86 10.65 -0.99
C ILE A 229 -3.15 9.78 0.02
N ILE A 230 -3.58 8.52 0.10
CA ILE A 230 -2.84 7.46 0.76
C ILE A 230 -2.36 6.52 -0.34
N ALA A 231 -1.06 6.29 -0.44
CA ALA A 231 -0.44 5.38 -1.39
C ALA A 231 0.11 4.15 -0.66
N ALA A 232 -0.02 2.98 -1.26
CA ALA A 232 0.73 1.81 -0.85
C ALA A 232 2.03 1.76 -1.65
N ILE A 233 3.15 1.52 -0.97
CA ILE A 233 4.49 1.59 -1.54
C ILE A 233 5.35 0.46 -1.00
N ASP A 234 6.43 0.11 -1.69
CA ASP A 234 7.56 -0.57 -1.07
C ASP A 234 8.42 0.47 -0.34
N ALA A 235 8.44 0.40 0.99
CA ALA A 235 9.22 1.33 1.80
C ALA A 235 10.72 1.08 1.71
N ASP A 236 11.14 -0.13 1.38
CA ASP A 236 12.55 -0.50 1.32
C ASP A 236 13.25 0.27 0.21
N GLU A 237 12.61 0.52 -0.91
CA GLU A 237 13.13 1.35 -2.00
C GLU A 237 13.37 2.80 -1.57
N ILE A 238 12.46 3.35 -0.75
CA ILE A 238 12.59 4.71 -0.21
C ILE A 238 13.66 4.77 0.88
N TRP A 239 13.70 3.78 1.79
CA TRP A 239 14.56 3.85 2.97
C TRP A 239 15.98 3.35 2.70
N TYR A 240 16.18 2.41 1.77
CA TYR A 240 17.47 1.75 1.52
C TYR A 240 18.03 2.01 0.11
N GLY A 241 17.20 2.50 -0.84
CA GLY A 241 17.60 2.85 -2.20
C GLY A 241 18.11 1.64 -3.01
N GLU A 242 19.04 1.86 -3.94
CA GLU A 242 19.58 0.84 -4.87
C GLU A 242 20.19 -0.43 -4.20
N ASN A 243 20.18 -0.51 -2.88
CA ASN A 243 20.69 -1.69 -2.15
C ASN A 243 19.59 -2.68 -1.79
N ASP A 244 18.36 -2.41 -2.17
CA ASP A 244 17.19 -3.19 -1.85
C ASP A 244 17.26 -4.60 -2.45
N ASP A 245 17.59 -4.75 -3.73
CA ASP A 245 17.71 -6.02 -4.47
C ASP A 245 18.58 -7.12 -3.82
N LEU A 246 19.33 -6.80 -2.76
CA LEU A 246 20.27 -7.73 -2.17
C LEU A 246 19.75 -8.46 -0.92
N PHE A 247 18.66 -8.01 -0.31
CA PHE A 247 18.25 -8.49 1.00
C PHE A 247 16.75 -8.73 1.22
N THR A 248 15.88 -8.27 0.34
CA THR A 248 14.43 -8.45 0.45
C THR A 248 13.88 -9.25 -0.73
N PRO A 249 13.28 -10.43 -0.49
CA PRO A 249 12.66 -11.22 -1.55
C PRO A 249 11.22 -10.84 -1.85
N CYS A 250 10.73 -9.68 -1.41
CA CYS A 250 9.34 -9.29 -1.57
C CYS A 250 9.23 -8.04 -2.44
N ASP A 251 9.01 -8.25 -3.73
CA ASP A 251 8.71 -7.20 -4.72
C ASP A 251 7.25 -6.72 -4.58
N GLY A 252 6.79 -6.38 -3.40
CA GLY A 252 5.42 -5.98 -3.16
C GLY A 252 5.27 -4.86 -2.15
N ALA A 253 4.24 -4.03 -2.30
CA ALA A 253 3.97 -2.95 -1.38
C ALA A 253 3.80 -3.45 0.05
N ASN A 254 4.64 -2.96 0.94
CA ASN A 254 4.72 -3.35 2.35
C ASN A 254 4.37 -2.21 3.30
N HIS A 255 4.12 -1.00 2.79
CA HIS A 255 3.92 0.21 3.59
C HIS A 255 2.84 1.12 3.00
N ALA A 256 2.23 1.94 3.85
CA ALA A 256 1.26 2.96 3.46
C ALA A 256 1.70 4.34 3.95
N VAL A 257 1.68 5.31 3.06
CA VAL A 257 2.06 6.70 3.34
C VAL A 257 0.98 7.68 2.90
N GLU A 258 0.88 8.82 3.57
CA GLU A 258 0.10 9.94 3.06
C GLU A 258 0.96 10.79 2.12
N VAL A 259 0.53 10.98 0.87
CA VAL A 259 1.14 11.92 -0.07
C VAL A 259 0.53 13.29 0.15
N ILE A 260 1.32 14.23 0.66
CA ILE A 260 0.87 15.56 1.10
C ILE A 260 1.22 16.68 0.13
N GLY A 261 2.13 16.41 -0.81
CA GLY A 261 2.52 17.40 -1.82
C GLY A 261 3.50 16.89 -2.85
N MET A 262 3.73 17.72 -3.86
CA MET A 262 4.77 17.52 -4.86
C MET A 262 5.49 18.84 -5.06
N ASP A 263 6.82 18.84 -5.03
CA ASP A 263 7.68 20.01 -5.21
C ASP A 263 8.38 19.98 -6.57
N TYR A 264 8.09 20.96 -7.40
CA TYR A 264 8.70 21.20 -8.72
C TYR A 264 9.65 22.39 -8.72
N THR A 265 10.15 22.81 -7.56
CA THR A 265 11.12 23.93 -7.45
C THR A 265 12.35 23.67 -8.31
N ASN A 266 12.85 22.42 -8.30
CA ASN A 266 13.80 21.92 -9.29
C ASN A 266 13.07 21.02 -10.30
N PRO A 267 12.77 21.50 -11.52
CA PRO A 267 12.03 20.70 -12.51
C PRO A 267 12.84 19.49 -13.06
N ASP A 268 14.16 19.48 -12.89
CA ASP A 268 15.02 18.37 -13.30
C ASP A 268 15.06 17.26 -12.24
N GLU A 269 14.67 17.57 -11.00
CA GLU A 269 14.61 16.65 -9.86
C GLU A 269 13.34 16.95 -9.03
N PRO A 270 12.13 16.64 -9.55
CA PRO A 270 10.90 16.84 -8.80
C PRO A 270 10.85 15.87 -7.60
N MET A 271 10.23 16.33 -6.51
CA MET A 271 10.13 15.58 -5.27
C MET A 271 8.67 15.32 -4.90
N VAL A 272 8.39 14.15 -4.34
CA VAL A 272 7.14 13.84 -3.66
C VAL A 272 7.31 14.10 -2.17
N ILE A 273 6.32 14.70 -1.53
CA ILE A 273 6.36 15.05 -0.11
C ILE A 273 5.39 14.14 0.63
N LEU A 274 5.91 13.40 1.60
CA LEU A 274 5.18 12.36 2.32
C LEU A 274 5.02 12.71 3.81
N ASN A 275 3.94 12.26 4.40
CA ASN A 275 3.85 11.97 5.82
C ASN A 275 4.04 10.45 5.98
N ASP A 276 5.24 10.02 6.27
CA ASP A 276 5.59 8.64 6.52
C ASP A 276 5.60 8.36 8.03
N SER A 277 4.64 7.58 8.51
CA SER A 277 4.55 7.21 9.93
C SER A 277 5.57 6.15 10.34
N GLY A 278 6.12 5.38 9.41
CA GLY A 278 7.14 4.35 9.65
C GLY A 278 8.54 4.93 9.85
N ASN A 279 8.81 6.09 9.28
CA ASN A 279 10.08 6.78 9.41
C ASN A 279 10.03 7.79 10.58
N PRO A 280 10.90 7.70 11.61
CA PRO A 280 10.91 8.67 12.70
C PRO A 280 11.19 10.12 12.25
N ASN A 281 11.72 10.31 11.04
CA ASN A 281 11.92 11.61 10.41
C ASN A 281 10.92 11.86 9.25
N GLY A 282 9.85 11.07 9.16
CA GLY A 282 8.93 11.04 8.02
C GLY A 282 7.92 12.19 7.95
N CYS A 283 8.01 13.20 8.83
CA CYS A 283 7.17 14.41 8.78
C CYS A 283 7.57 15.30 7.61
N GLY A 284 6.82 15.27 6.52
CA GLY A 284 7.15 16.02 5.32
C GLY A 284 8.40 15.50 4.60
N GLU A 285 8.64 14.20 4.63
CA GLU A 285 9.74 13.54 3.95
C GLU A 285 9.70 13.81 2.46
N MET A 286 10.84 14.25 1.92
CA MET A 286 10.97 14.55 0.49
C MET A 286 11.67 13.39 -0.22
N VAL A 287 10.93 12.74 -1.11
CA VAL A 287 11.42 11.58 -1.89
C VAL A 287 11.55 11.99 -3.36
N PRO A 288 12.68 11.71 -4.04
CA PRO A 288 12.78 11.89 -5.49
C PRO A 288 11.63 11.18 -6.22
N LEU A 289 11.09 11.86 -7.24
CA LEU A 289 9.92 11.35 -7.95
C LEU A 289 10.16 9.99 -8.60
N ASP A 290 11.35 9.74 -9.12
CA ASP A 290 11.73 8.46 -9.73
C ASP A 290 11.75 7.33 -8.70
N ILE A 291 12.30 7.55 -7.50
CA ILE A 291 12.29 6.57 -6.40
C ILE A 291 10.84 6.31 -5.92
N PHE A 292 10.04 7.38 -5.76
CA PHE A 292 8.65 7.20 -5.38
C PHE A 292 7.84 6.41 -6.43
N LEU A 293 8.08 6.64 -7.70
CA LEU A 293 7.40 5.93 -8.78
C LEU A 293 7.75 4.44 -8.80
N ASP A 294 8.99 4.09 -8.52
CA ASP A 294 9.48 2.72 -8.39
C ASP A 294 8.76 2.04 -7.22
N ALA A 295 8.89 2.57 -6.02
CA ALA A 295 8.22 2.08 -4.82
C ALA A 295 6.68 1.97 -4.94
N TRP A 296 6.07 2.82 -5.75
CA TRP A 296 4.63 2.82 -5.96
C TRP A 296 4.17 1.81 -7.01
N GLU A 297 5.06 1.45 -7.95
CA GLU A 297 4.79 0.42 -8.97
C GLU A 297 4.43 -0.92 -8.32
N ASP A 298 5.04 -1.27 -7.19
CA ASP A 298 4.86 -2.54 -6.48
C ASP A 298 3.47 -2.76 -5.88
N SER A 299 2.67 -1.70 -5.81
CA SER A 299 1.25 -1.79 -5.50
C SER A 299 0.35 -1.72 -6.74
N ASN A 300 0.91 -1.86 -7.95
CA ASN A 300 0.23 -1.46 -9.18
C ASN A 300 -0.24 0.00 -9.13
N ARG A 301 0.55 0.87 -8.54
CA ARG A 301 0.24 2.30 -8.35
C ARG A 301 -1.10 2.53 -7.66
N GLN A 302 -1.35 1.75 -6.61
CA GLN A 302 -2.55 1.87 -5.80
C GLN A 302 -2.58 3.22 -5.08
N MET A 303 -3.73 3.87 -5.07
CA MET A 303 -3.97 5.03 -4.22
C MET A 303 -5.40 5.05 -3.68
N VAL A 304 -5.55 5.64 -2.50
CA VAL A 304 -6.84 6.09 -1.97
C VAL A 304 -6.89 7.60 -2.09
N SER A 305 -7.74 8.12 -2.95
CA SER A 305 -8.01 9.56 -3.04
C SER A 305 -9.13 9.96 -2.09
N CYS A 306 -8.91 11.03 -1.32
CA CYS A 306 -9.85 11.52 -0.32
C CYS A 306 -10.24 12.96 -0.63
N ILE A 307 -11.55 13.23 -0.66
CA ILE A 307 -12.08 14.58 -0.88
C ILE A 307 -12.96 14.93 0.32
N TYR A 308 -12.73 16.10 0.90
CA TYR A 308 -13.65 16.62 1.90
C TYR A 308 -14.94 17.04 1.21
N GLY A 309 -16.06 16.40 1.54
CA GLY A 309 -17.35 16.73 0.96
C GLY A 309 -17.74 18.17 1.31
N SER A 310 -17.80 19.04 0.30
CA SER A 310 -18.53 20.30 0.46
C SER A 310 -20.02 19.97 0.57
N GLU A 311 -20.63 20.25 1.73
CA GLU A 311 -22.10 20.28 1.88
C GLU A 311 -22.78 21.19 0.84
#